data_99f36f0e7e272067a3638eb52a8e9b50
#
_entry.id   99f36f0e7e272067a3638eb52a8e9b50
#
_cell.length_a   1.000
_cell.length_b   1.000
_cell.length_c   1.000
_cell.angle_alpha   90.00
_cell.angle_beta   90.00
_cell.angle_gamma   90.00
#
_symmetry.space_group_name_H-M   'P 1'
#
loop_
_entity.id
_entity.type
_entity.pdbx_description
1 polymer ?
#
loop_
_entity_poly.entity_id
_entity_poly.type
_entity_poly.pdbx_seq_one_letter_code
_entity_poly.pdbx_strand_id
1 'polypeptide(L)'
;IWEWCDHGLAAVTEDGVAYDMYGGDNGDYPNNSNFCIDGMVFPWQQPSPGLTEYGQVICPVRMAYDAEAGELTVTNKRWFTTLEDVCLSAETLVDGDVVCRKTLMPGAVAPGESVQLPLVIHEAAVGETLLTVRAYTMAAHVWCEPMFQLGANQFAIANHPAPAIAAPTRPELTVEETEQEIRIHSLNGELTFSKVNGTVSEWKASGRDVMASGPQVGFWHPLVDNHAQEYDSLWKDNFIDVMQTSTRKVSWKQDGNAVAVTVSQRIAPPVRAFGMRVELVYTVLPSGRVDLKVSGEPYGDYSDIIPRIGISFEVPGCDRAVEWYGHGPGENYPDSLRANPVGHYRTTVDDMFTPYVMPQDCANREGTRWVALRSSHGDGVLVLSLIHISE
;
A
#
# COMPACT_ATOMS: atom_id res chain seq x y z
N ILE A 1 17.31 -17.69 9.61
CA ILE A 1 18.22 -16.82 8.83
C ILE A 1 19.35 -17.70 8.34
N TRP A 2 19.60 -17.71 7.06
CA TRP A 2 20.73 -18.42 6.46
C TRP A 2 21.94 -17.50 6.36
N GLU A 3 21.77 -16.32 5.77
CA GLU A 3 22.79 -15.30 5.62
C GLU A 3 22.38 -14.00 6.31
N TRP A 4 23.38 -13.25 6.79
CA TRP A 4 23.15 -11.93 7.36
C TRP A 4 23.17 -10.84 6.29
N CYS A 5 24.09 -10.92 5.34
CA CYS A 5 24.33 -9.94 4.30
C CYS A 5 24.24 -10.57 2.93
N ASP A 6 23.61 -9.93 1.99
CA ASP A 6 23.65 -10.29 0.58
C ASP A 6 25.11 -10.34 0.07
N HIS A 7 25.42 -11.32 -0.77
CA HIS A 7 26.76 -11.55 -1.31
C HIS A 7 26.96 -10.91 -2.69
N GLY A 8 26.42 -9.72 -2.93
CA GLY A 8 26.65 -8.95 -4.15
C GLY A 8 28.10 -8.46 -4.27
N LEU A 9 28.59 -8.39 -5.49
CA LEU A 9 29.92 -7.85 -5.81
C LEU A 9 29.78 -6.46 -6.44
N ALA A 10 30.31 -5.43 -5.79
CA ALA A 10 30.22 -4.07 -6.29
C ALA A 10 30.86 -3.91 -7.66
N ALA A 11 30.13 -3.32 -8.61
CA ALA A 11 30.56 -3.03 -9.96
C ALA A 11 30.02 -1.67 -10.43
N VAL A 12 30.50 -1.24 -11.60
CA VAL A 12 30.06 0.00 -12.24
C VAL A 12 29.84 -0.27 -13.71
N THR A 13 28.71 0.14 -14.26
CA THR A 13 28.44 0.04 -15.71
C THR A 13 29.35 0.94 -16.53
N GLU A 14 29.38 0.76 -17.86
CA GLU A 14 30.12 1.66 -18.75
C GLU A 14 29.67 3.12 -18.65
N ASP A 15 28.39 3.35 -18.32
CA ASP A 15 27.81 4.68 -18.11
C ASP A 15 28.05 5.25 -16.70
N GLY A 16 28.80 4.55 -15.84
CA GLY A 16 29.14 5.00 -14.51
C GLY A 16 28.09 4.73 -13.43
N VAL A 17 27.11 3.87 -13.66
CA VAL A 17 26.11 3.50 -12.67
C VAL A 17 26.64 2.36 -11.80
N ALA A 18 26.65 2.57 -10.47
CA ALA A 18 27.02 1.54 -9.51
C ALA A 18 25.90 0.51 -9.35
N TYR A 19 26.29 -0.76 -9.28
CA TYR A 19 25.37 -1.89 -9.04
C TYR A 19 26.11 -3.03 -8.36
N ASP A 20 25.37 -4.02 -7.87
CA ASP A 20 25.94 -5.23 -7.28
C ASP A 20 25.67 -6.42 -8.20
N MET A 21 26.73 -7.13 -8.59
CA MET A 21 26.67 -8.32 -9.44
C MET A 21 26.34 -9.56 -8.63
N TYR A 22 25.71 -10.51 -9.28
CA TYR A 22 25.46 -11.86 -8.78
C TYR A 22 25.82 -12.91 -9.83
N GLY A 23 25.44 -14.17 -9.63
CA GLY A 23 25.87 -15.27 -10.49
C GLY A 23 25.47 -15.09 -11.95
N GLY A 24 26.43 -15.21 -12.86
CA GLY A 24 26.29 -15.04 -14.30
C GLY A 24 26.73 -13.68 -14.84
N ASP A 25 26.76 -12.63 -14.02
CA ASP A 25 27.09 -11.26 -14.45
C ASP A 25 28.54 -11.12 -14.93
N ASN A 26 29.45 -11.97 -14.45
CA ASN A 26 30.83 -12.07 -14.93
C ASN A 26 31.03 -13.07 -16.08
N GLY A 27 29.96 -13.63 -16.64
CA GLY A 27 30.04 -14.68 -17.65
C GLY A 27 30.43 -16.04 -17.07
N ASP A 28 30.33 -16.22 -15.77
CA ASP A 28 30.58 -17.47 -15.08
C ASP A 28 29.47 -18.48 -15.39
N TYR A 29 29.90 -19.75 -15.61
CA TYR A 29 28.99 -20.86 -15.87
C TYR A 29 29.61 -22.18 -15.38
N PRO A 30 28.86 -23.04 -14.68
CA PRO A 30 27.46 -22.83 -14.21
C PRO A 30 27.37 -21.82 -13.08
N ASN A 31 26.17 -21.21 -12.90
CA ASN A 31 25.89 -20.28 -11.80
C ASN A 31 24.47 -20.49 -11.27
N ASN A 32 24.13 -19.90 -10.14
CA ASN A 32 22.81 -19.94 -9.52
C ASN A 32 22.09 -18.56 -9.54
N SER A 33 22.45 -17.68 -10.51
CA SER A 33 21.87 -16.35 -10.63
C SER A 33 21.93 -15.57 -9.29
N ASN A 34 20.82 -14.97 -8.86
CA ASN A 34 20.71 -14.17 -7.65
C ASN A 34 20.53 -14.99 -6.36
N PHE A 35 20.80 -16.29 -6.35
CA PHE A 35 20.66 -17.13 -5.15
C PHE A 35 21.53 -16.67 -3.97
N CYS A 36 22.60 -15.94 -4.21
CA CYS A 36 23.46 -15.34 -3.20
C CYS A 36 22.92 -14.01 -2.61
N ILE A 37 21.77 -13.55 -3.08
CA ILE A 37 21.06 -12.35 -2.59
C ILE A 37 19.93 -12.82 -1.68
N ASP A 38 20.27 -13.34 -0.52
CA ASP A 38 19.37 -13.99 0.45
C ASP A 38 19.60 -13.52 1.90
N GLY A 39 20.31 -12.38 2.05
CA GLY A 39 20.65 -11.76 3.33
C GLY A 39 19.52 -10.92 3.93
N MET A 40 19.71 -10.57 5.20
CA MET A 40 18.83 -9.66 5.93
C MET A 40 19.23 -8.18 5.73
N VAL A 41 20.43 -7.93 5.26
CA VAL A 41 20.93 -6.61 4.88
C VAL A 41 21.46 -6.65 3.46
N PHE A 42 21.36 -5.52 2.76
CA PHE A 42 21.91 -5.35 1.43
C PHE A 42 23.45 -5.46 1.41
N PRO A 43 24.10 -5.68 0.24
CA PRO A 43 25.57 -5.77 0.16
C PRO A 43 26.28 -4.55 0.75
N TRP A 44 25.69 -3.37 0.65
CA TRP A 44 26.21 -2.11 1.23
C TRP A 44 25.87 -1.91 2.71
N GLN A 45 25.49 -2.99 3.43
CA GLN A 45 25.27 -3.01 4.88
C GLN A 45 24.08 -2.17 5.38
N GLN A 46 23.10 -1.88 4.53
CA GLN A 46 21.83 -1.27 4.96
C GLN A 46 20.76 -2.34 5.23
N PRO A 47 19.91 -2.13 6.23
CA PRO A 47 18.78 -3.04 6.50
C PRO A 47 17.85 -3.18 5.30
N SER A 48 17.46 -4.41 4.98
CA SER A 48 16.33 -4.65 4.08
C SER A 48 14.99 -4.48 4.81
N PRO A 49 13.86 -4.31 4.09
CA PRO A 49 12.53 -4.36 4.71
C PRO A 49 12.30 -5.65 5.50
N GLY A 50 12.85 -6.77 5.03
CA GLY A 50 12.79 -8.07 5.71
C GLY A 50 13.46 -8.08 7.08
N LEU A 51 14.58 -7.38 7.27
CA LEU A 51 15.21 -7.25 8.58
C LEU A 51 14.32 -6.50 9.57
N THR A 52 13.66 -5.44 9.10
CA THR A 52 12.76 -4.65 9.95
C THR A 52 11.57 -5.49 10.43
N GLU A 53 10.96 -6.27 9.54
CA GLU A 53 9.88 -7.20 9.88
C GLU A 53 10.37 -8.30 10.83
N TYR A 54 11.53 -8.89 10.54
CA TYR A 54 12.13 -9.91 11.38
C TYR A 54 12.36 -9.43 12.83
N GLY A 55 12.83 -8.19 13.00
CA GLY A 55 13.00 -7.56 14.30
C GLY A 55 11.70 -7.55 15.12
N GLN A 56 10.56 -7.33 14.49
CA GLN A 56 9.25 -7.40 15.15
C GLN A 56 8.84 -8.83 15.50
N VAL A 57 9.14 -9.79 14.63
CA VAL A 57 8.82 -11.21 14.84
C VAL A 57 9.57 -11.77 16.06
N ILE A 58 10.85 -11.43 16.23
CA ILE A 58 11.71 -11.88 17.33
C ILE A 58 11.66 -10.98 18.57
N CYS A 59 10.83 -9.94 18.56
CA CYS A 59 10.74 -8.99 19.67
C CYS A 59 10.63 -9.70 21.03
N PRO A 60 11.50 -9.37 22.00
CA PRO A 60 11.52 -10.04 23.29
C PRO A 60 10.39 -9.60 24.24
N VAL A 61 9.56 -8.64 23.83
CA VAL A 61 8.40 -8.16 24.59
C VAL A 61 7.14 -8.40 23.76
N ARG A 62 6.29 -9.31 24.19
CA ARG A 62 4.98 -9.54 23.56
C ARG A 62 3.90 -8.79 24.29
N MET A 63 3.00 -8.20 23.52
CA MET A 63 1.89 -7.42 24.05
C MET A 63 0.58 -7.94 23.46
N ALA A 64 -0.45 -8.05 24.29
CA ALA A 64 -1.81 -8.36 23.91
C ALA A 64 -2.75 -7.41 24.67
N TYR A 65 -3.77 -6.91 24.00
CA TYR A 65 -4.71 -5.96 24.58
C TYR A 65 -6.12 -6.54 24.61
N ASP A 66 -6.74 -6.47 25.78
CA ASP A 66 -8.16 -6.79 25.96
C ASP A 66 -8.93 -5.49 26.11
N ALA A 67 -9.72 -5.16 25.09
CA ALA A 67 -10.50 -3.91 25.06
C ALA A 67 -11.68 -3.93 26.04
N GLU A 68 -12.29 -5.09 26.32
CA GLU A 68 -13.41 -5.21 27.26
C GLU A 68 -12.93 -5.05 28.69
N ALA A 69 -11.81 -5.69 29.04
CA ALA A 69 -11.19 -5.57 30.35
C ALA A 69 -10.45 -4.23 30.56
N GLY A 70 -10.05 -3.57 29.48
CA GLY A 70 -9.18 -2.39 29.50
C GLY A 70 -7.80 -2.72 30.05
N GLU A 71 -7.24 -3.86 29.65
CA GLU A 71 -5.99 -4.41 30.16
C GLU A 71 -4.99 -4.72 29.05
N LEU A 72 -3.74 -4.32 29.26
CA LEU A 72 -2.60 -4.69 28.44
C LEU A 72 -1.80 -5.79 29.14
N THR A 73 -1.77 -6.96 28.54
CA THR A 73 -0.90 -8.07 28.97
C THR A 73 0.47 -7.93 28.32
N VAL A 74 1.52 -7.87 29.13
CA VAL A 74 2.91 -7.77 28.69
C VAL A 74 3.66 -9.02 29.12
N THR A 75 4.20 -9.76 28.15
CA THR A 75 4.92 -11.03 28.36
C THR A 75 6.41 -10.85 28.08
N ASN A 76 7.25 -11.24 29.01
CA ASN A 76 8.69 -11.28 28.85
C ASN A 76 9.12 -12.55 28.07
N LYS A 77 9.64 -12.37 26.88
CA LYS A 77 10.18 -13.45 26.02
C LYS A 77 11.70 -13.57 26.11
N ARG A 78 12.35 -12.76 26.96
CA ARG A 78 13.78 -12.93 27.26
C ARG A 78 14.03 -14.24 27.99
N TRP A 79 15.26 -14.73 27.93
CA TRP A 79 15.66 -15.97 28.55
C TRP A 79 16.27 -15.78 29.94
N PHE A 80 16.93 -14.64 30.20
CA PHE A 80 17.80 -14.47 31.37
C PHE A 80 17.54 -13.22 32.20
N THR A 81 16.86 -12.22 31.66
CA THR A 81 16.67 -10.93 32.31
C THR A 81 15.20 -10.54 32.43
N THR A 82 14.89 -9.76 33.45
CA THR A 82 13.56 -9.16 33.66
C THR A 82 13.30 -8.03 32.66
N LEU A 83 12.10 -7.42 32.74
CA LEU A 83 11.74 -6.24 31.95
C LEU A 83 11.92 -4.91 32.69
N GLU A 84 12.72 -4.87 33.78
CA GLU A 84 12.96 -3.64 34.57
C GLU A 84 13.56 -2.50 33.75
N ASP A 85 14.29 -2.80 32.68
CA ASP A 85 14.89 -1.85 31.74
C ASP A 85 13.96 -1.43 30.58
N VAL A 86 12.69 -1.87 30.60
CA VAL A 86 11.73 -1.60 29.53
C VAL A 86 10.68 -0.61 29.96
N CYS A 87 10.41 0.40 29.12
CA CYS A 87 9.21 1.21 29.17
C CYS A 87 8.34 1.01 27.93
N LEU A 88 7.04 1.24 28.09
CA LEU A 88 6.06 1.16 27.01
C LEU A 88 5.47 2.52 26.73
N SER A 89 5.37 2.88 25.44
CA SER A 89 4.59 4.02 24.97
C SER A 89 3.30 3.49 24.34
N ALA A 90 2.17 3.75 24.98
CA ALA A 90 0.84 3.43 24.45
C ALA A 90 0.24 4.68 23.82
N GLU A 91 0.01 4.63 22.51
CA GLU A 91 -0.50 5.73 21.69
C GLU A 91 -1.89 5.37 21.18
N THR A 92 -2.88 6.20 21.52
CA THR A 92 -4.21 6.12 20.89
C THR A 92 -4.22 6.99 19.67
N LEU A 93 -4.61 6.40 18.53
CA LEU A 93 -4.74 7.09 17.25
C LEU A 93 -6.21 7.18 16.85
N VAL A 94 -6.57 8.29 16.20
CA VAL A 94 -7.87 8.44 15.50
C VAL A 94 -7.57 8.83 14.07
N ASP A 95 -8.05 8.02 13.13
CA ASP A 95 -7.78 8.17 11.69
C ASP A 95 -6.29 8.35 11.36
N GLY A 96 -5.42 7.64 12.12
CA GLY A 96 -3.97 7.64 11.95
C GLY A 96 -3.21 8.71 12.73
N ASP A 97 -3.88 9.70 13.30
CA ASP A 97 -3.26 10.77 14.08
C ASP A 97 -3.26 10.44 15.59
N VAL A 98 -2.11 10.64 16.24
CA VAL A 98 -1.96 10.38 17.67
C VAL A 98 -2.70 11.43 18.49
N VAL A 99 -3.75 11.01 19.20
CA VAL A 99 -4.58 11.88 20.04
C VAL A 99 -4.26 11.78 21.54
N CYS A 100 -3.69 10.65 21.97
CA CYS A 100 -3.30 10.44 23.36
C CYS A 100 -2.04 9.58 23.44
N ARG A 101 -1.19 9.87 24.43
CA ARG A 101 0.00 9.06 24.72
C ARG A 101 0.10 8.80 26.22
N LYS A 102 0.37 7.53 26.59
CA LYS A 102 0.60 7.11 27.97
C LYS A 102 1.89 6.31 28.05
N THR A 103 2.67 6.51 29.11
CA THR A 103 3.83 5.68 29.41
C THR A 103 3.45 4.66 30.47
N LEU A 104 3.82 3.40 30.27
CA LEU A 104 3.58 2.29 31.18
C LEU A 104 4.91 1.60 31.51
N MET A 105 5.00 1.08 32.73
CA MET A 105 6.19 0.38 33.23
C MET A 105 5.80 -1.04 33.61
N PRO A 106 6.25 -2.08 32.86
CA PRO A 106 5.95 -3.46 33.21
C PRO A 106 6.63 -3.92 34.51
N GLY A 107 7.76 -3.30 34.89
CA GLY A 107 8.52 -3.65 36.08
C GLY A 107 9.32 -4.95 35.93
N ALA A 108 9.62 -5.62 37.02
CA ALA A 108 10.48 -6.81 37.08
C ALA A 108 9.75 -8.09 36.66
N VAL A 109 9.21 -8.13 35.45
CA VAL A 109 8.59 -9.35 34.90
C VAL A 109 9.67 -10.37 34.60
N ALA A 110 9.64 -11.54 35.23
CA ALA A 110 10.63 -12.58 35.02
C ALA A 110 10.55 -13.23 33.63
N PRO A 111 11.62 -13.89 33.15
CA PRO A 111 11.61 -14.62 31.89
C PRO A 111 10.44 -15.63 31.80
N GLY A 112 9.67 -15.55 30.71
CA GLY A 112 8.50 -16.39 30.48
C GLY A 112 7.21 -15.94 31.18
N GLU A 113 7.29 -15.02 32.14
CA GLU A 113 6.15 -14.54 32.91
C GLU A 113 5.46 -13.33 32.19
N SER A 114 4.26 -13.01 32.67
CA SER A 114 3.45 -11.90 32.16
C SER A 114 2.93 -11.02 33.28
N VAL A 115 2.67 -9.76 32.97
CA VAL A 115 2.00 -8.79 33.84
C VAL A 115 0.81 -8.19 33.10
N GLN A 116 -0.26 -7.93 33.82
CA GLN A 116 -1.42 -7.16 33.34
C GLN A 116 -1.31 -5.72 33.83
N LEU A 117 -1.41 -4.78 32.89
CA LEU A 117 -1.36 -3.34 33.17
C LEU A 117 -2.71 -2.70 32.79
N PRO A 118 -3.34 -1.94 33.69
CA PRO A 118 -4.59 -1.25 33.38
C PRO A 118 -4.34 -0.19 32.30
N LEU A 119 -5.09 -0.28 31.20
CA LEU A 119 -4.99 0.63 30.07
C LEU A 119 -6.36 0.80 29.40
N VAL A 120 -7.17 1.71 29.95
CA VAL A 120 -8.47 2.03 29.36
C VAL A 120 -8.27 2.97 28.18
N ILE A 121 -8.80 2.60 27.02
CA ILE A 121 -8.83 3.40 25.79
C ILE A 121 -10.27 3.83 25.55
N HIS A 122 -10.46 5.11 25.26
CA HIS A 122 -11.75 5.66 24.88
C HIS A 122 -11.84 5.71 23.36
N GLU A 123 -12.90 5.13 22.83
CA GLU A 123 -13.22 5.17 21.41
C GLU A 123 -13.57 6.60 20.98
N ALA A 124 -13.16 6.97 19.76
CA ALA A 124 -13.63 8.20 19.14
C ALA A 124 -15.11 8.04 18.74
N ALA A 125 -15.87 9.12 18.85
CA ALA A 125 -17.28 9.12 18.42
C ALA A 125 -17.42 8.95 16.89
N VAL A 126 -16.38 9.30 16.14
CA VAL A 126 -16.30 9.19 14.67
C VAL A 126 -14.85 8.87 14.31
N GLY A 127 -14.64 8.05 13.29
CA GLY A 127 -13.32 7.64 12.81
C GLY A 127 -12.87 6.27 13.32
N GLU A 128 -11.74 5.82 12.82
CA GLU A 128 -11.08 4.58 13.23
C GLU A 128 -10.18 4.85 14.44
N THR A 129 -10.43 4.16 15.55
CA THR A 129 -9.60 4.24 16.76
C THR A 129 -8.66 3.04 16.82
N LEU A 130 -7.35 3.31 16.90
CA LEU A 130 -6.29 2.32 17.03
C LEU A 130 -5.49 2.56 18.31
N LEU A 131 -4.97 1.49 18.90
CA LEU A 131 -3.98 1.53 19.98
C LEU A 131 -2.66 0.97 19.46
N THR A 132 -1.60 1.78 19.45
CA THR A 132 -0.24 1.31 19.16
C THR A 132 0.58 1.32 20.44
N VAL A 133 1.15 0.19 20.82
CA VAL A 133 2.04 0.09 21.99
C VAL A 133 3.44 -0.26 21.50
N ARG A 134 4.41 0.58 21.85
CA ARG A 134 5.84 0.39 21.54
C ARG A 134 6.63 0.13 22.81
N ALA A 135 7.52 -0.84 22.76
CA ALA A 135 8.44 -1.17 23.85
C ALA A 135 9.83 -0.56 23.56
N TYR A 136 10.40 0.11 24.53
CA TYR A 136 11.73 0.75 24.45
C TYR A 136 12.62 0.33 25.60
N THR A 137 13.94 0.25 25.36
CA THR A 137 14.94 0.15 26.44
C THR A 137 15.08 1.50 27.14
N MET A 138 15.20 1.52 28.48
CA MET A 138 15.50 2.73 29.26
C MET A 138 16.99 2.92 29.47
N ALA A 139 17.76 1.84 29.45
CA ALA A 139 19.20 1.86 29.71
C ALA A 139 20.01 1.68 28.43
N ALA A 140 21.25 2.16 28.43
CA ALA A 140 22.21 1.81 27.40
C ALA A 140 22.65 0.34 27.57
N HIS A 141 22.78 -0.35 26.46
CA HIS A 141 23.37 -1.69 26.36
C HIS A 141 24.55 -1.66 25.43
N VAL A 142 25.39 -2.70 25.42
CA VAL A 142 26.53 -2.79 24.49
C VAL A 142 26.13 -2.78 23.01
N TRP A 143 24.86 -3.02 22.72
CA TRP A 143 24.28 -3.17 21.39
C TRP A 143 23.26 -2.06 21.04
N CYS A 144 22.86 -1.19 21.97
CA CYS A 144 21.94 -0.09 21.67
C CYS A 144 22.04 1.05 22.70
N GLU A 145 21.69 2.25 22.26
CA GLU A 145 21.48 3.42 23.11
C GLU A 145 20.14 3.35 23.87
N PRO A 146 19.96 4.15 24.92
CA PRO A 146 18.66 4.29 25.58
C PRO A 146 17.56 4.70 24.61
N MET A 147 16.35 4.29 24.87
CA MET A 147 15.18 4.52 24.02
C MET A 147 15.24 3.81 22.65
N PHE A 148 16.03 2.74 22.56
CA PHE A 148 15.97 1.85 21.41
C PHE A 148 14.65 1.09 21.40
N GLN A 149 13.91 1.14 20.27
CA GLN A 149 12.63 0.43 20.11
C GLN A 149 12.88 -1.07 19.94
N LEU A 150 12.39 -1.87 20.89
CA LEU A 150 12.45 -3.34 20.84
C LEU A 150 11.38 -3.91 19.90
N GLY A 151 10.23 -3.27 19.83
CA GLY A 151 9.13 -3.69 18.97
C GLY A 151 7.86 -2.91 19.24
N ALA A 152 6.82 -3.20 18.44
CA ALA A 152 5.51 -2.58 18.52
C ALA A 152 4.39 -3.60 18.30
N ASN A 153 3.23 -3.36 18.90
CA ASN A 153 1.99 -4.04 18.55
C ASN A 153 0.91 -2.99 18.36
N GLN A 154 0.02 -3.23 17.41
CA GLN A 154 -1.13 -2.37 17.16
C GLN A 154 -2.41 -3.16 17.27
N PHE A 155 -3.45 -2.55 17.83
CA PHE A 155 -4.75 -3.15 18.10
C PHE A 155 -5.83 -2.24 17.55
N ALA A 156 -6.77 -2.81 16.77
CA ALA A 156 -7.98 -2.13 16.38
C ALA A 156 -8.94 -2.07 17.59
N ILE A 157 -9.43 -0.87 17.90
CA ILE A 157 -10.33 -0.65 19.03
C ILE A 157 -11.76 -0.49 18.53
N ALA A 158 -11.99 0.46 17.61
CA ALA A 158 -13.31 0.74 17.06
C ALA A 158 -13.19 1.40 15.69
N ASN A 159 -14.26 1.32 14.90
CA ASN A 159 -14.40 2.10 13.67
C ASN A 159 -15.84 2.62 13.58
N HIS A 160 -16.00 3.92 13.74
CA HIS A 160 -17.28 4.62 13.67
C HIS A 160 -17.30 5.52 12.42
N PRO A 161 -17.88 5.07 11.30
CA PRO A 161 -17.85 5.83 10.06
C PRO A 161 -18.50 7.21 10.24
N ALA A 162 -17.89 8.22 9.62
CA ALA A 162 -18.44 9.56 9.63
C ALA A 162 -19.86 9.57 9.02
N PRO A 163 -20.81 10.33 9.61
CA PRO A 163 -22.14 10.47 9.02
C PRO A 163 -22.02 11.04 7.61
N ALA A 164 -22.83 10.51 6.69
CA ALA A 164 -22.85 11.01 5.32
C ALA A 164 -23.18 12.51 5.31
N ILE A 165 -22.25 13.31 4.84
CA ILE A 165 -22.46 14.73 4.65
C ILE A 165 -23.43 14.89 3.47
N ALA A 166 -24.58 15.52 3.67
CA ALA A 166 -25.49 15.84 2.59
C ALA A 166 -24.73 16.66 1.53
N ALA A 167 -24.77 16.17 0.29
CA ALA A 167 -24.12 16.88 -0.81
C ALA A 167 -24.72 18.30 -0.92
N PRO A 168 -23.92 19.35 -0.91
CA PRO A 168 -24.42 20.71 -1.09
C PRO A 168 -25.14 20.79 -2.44
N THR A 169 -26.24 21.56 -2.47
CA THR A 169 -26.95 21.89 -3.72
C THR A 169 -25.98 22.66 -4.61
N ARG A 170 -25.45 22.01 -5.64
CA ARG A 170 -24.51 22.61 -6.61
C ARG A 170 -25.15 22.66 -7.99
N PRO A 171 -24.66 23.52 -8.89
CA PRO A 171 -25.14 23.54 -10.29
C PRO A 171 -25.08 22.13 -10.90
N GLU A 172 -26.02 21.86 -11.80
CA GLU A 172 -26.04 20.61 -12.55
C GLU A 172 -24.77 20.49 -13.40
N LEU A 173 -24.35 19.23 -13.57
CA LEU A 173 -23.29 18.88 -14.51
C LEU A 173 -23.81 19.06 -15.95
N THR A 174 -23.00 19.57 -16.84
CA THR A 174 -23.29 19.60 -18.27
C THR A 174 -22.45 18.57 -18.99
N VAL A 175 -23.05 17.90 -19.99
CA VAL A 175 -22.40 16.85 -20.76
C VAL A 175 -22.40 17.21 -22.23
N GLU A 176 -21.24 17.16 -22.84
CA GLU A 176 -21.07 17.24 -24.28
C GLU A 176 -20.61 15.89 -24.80
N GLU A 177 -21.27 15.38 -25.82
CA GLU A 177 -20.93 14.07 -26.41
C GLU A 177 -20.63 14.23 -27.89
N THR A 178 -19.52 13.63 -28.32
CA THR A 178 -19.12 13.50 -29.72
C THR A 178 -19.03 12.00 -30.08
N GLU A 179 -18.63 11.71 -31.31
CA GLU A 179 -18.35 10.34 -31.73
C GLU A 179 -17.17 9.71 -30.95
N GLN A 180 -16.20 10.52 -30.51
CA GLN A 180 -14.94 10.07 -29.90
C GLN A 180 -14.88 10.28 -28.39
N GLU A 181 -15.63 11.23 -27.84
CA GLU A 181 -15.48 11.68 -26.45
C GLU A 181 -16.82 11.95 -25.76
N ILE A 182 -16.81 11.83 -24.44
CA ILE A 182 -17.84 12.33 -23.53
C ILE A 182 -17.13 13.32 -22.60
N ARG A 183 -17.53 14.57 -22.61
CA ARG A 183 -16.97 15.63 -21.79
C ARG A 183 -17.99 16.10 -20.76
N ILE A 184 -17.58 16.08 -19.48
CA ILE A 184 -18.44 16.44 -18.34
C ILE A 184 -17.85 17.66 -17.67
N HIS A 185 -18.62 18.74 -17.63
CA HIS A 185 -18.23 19.99 -16.98
C HIS A 185 -18.89 20.09 -15.60
N SER A 186 -18.09 20.40 -14.61
CA SER A 186 -18.49 20.76 -13.24
C SER A 186 -18.12 22.22 -12.95
N LEU A 187 -18.55 22.74 -11.80
CA LEU A 187 -18.24 24.12 -11.41
C LEU A 187 -16.72 24.41 -11.41
N ASN A 188 -15.91 23.45 -11.02
CA ASN A 188 -14.48 23.63 -10.79
C ASN A 188 -13.59 22.75 -11.69
N GLY A 189 -14.15 22.08 -12.68
CA GLY A 189 -13.33 21.18 -13.49
C GLY A 189 -14.07 20.53 -14.64
N GLU A 190 -13.29 19.84 -15.43
CA GLU A 190 -13.70 19.12 -16.63
C GLU A 190 -13.11 17.72 -16.62
N LEU A 191 -13.93 16.75 -16.99
CA LEU A 191 -13.55 15.34 -17.10
C LEU A 191 -13.93 14.84 -18.49
N THR A 192 -12.96 14.38 -19.27
CA THR A 192 -13.15 13.87 -20.63
C THR A 192 -12.89 12.38 -20.67
N PHE A 193 -13.83 11.63 -21.21
CA PHE A 193 -13.71 10.19 -21.46
C PHE A 193 -13.50 9.92 -22.94
N SER A 194 -12.47 9.18 -23.29
CA SER A 194 -12.26 8.65 -24.63
C SER A 194 -13.18 7.46 -24.88
N LYS A 195 -14.04 7.54 -25.88
CA LYS A 195 -14.90 6.41 -26.32
C LYS A 195 -14.10 5.34 -27.07
N VAL A 196 -12.92 5.70 -27.56
CA VAL A 196 -12.01 4.78 -28.26
C VAL A 196 -11.26 3.90 -27.26
N ASN A 197 -10.63 4.53 -26.26
CA ASN A 197 -9.79 3.82 -25.29
C ASN A 197 -10.58 3.36 -24.06
N GLY A 198 -11.78 3.93 -23.82
CA GLY A 198 -12.60 3.59 -22.65
C GLY A 198 -11.94 4.01 -21.34
N THR A 199 -11.21 5.13 -21.35
CA THR A 199 -10.53 5.67 -20.16
C THR A 199 -10.79 7.17 -20.06
N VAL A 200 -10.51 7.74 -18.90
CA VAL A 200 -10.38 9.20 -18.75
C VAL A 200 -9.16 9.64 -19.54
N SER A 201 -9.36 10.48 -20.51
CA SER A 201 -8.28 11.06 -21.35
C SER A 201 -7.80 12.41 -20.83
N GLU A 202 -8.64 13.12 -20.08
CA GLU A 202 -8.30 14.40 -19.48
C GLU A 202 -9.14 14.61 -18.22
N TRP A 203 -8.51 15.03 -17.13
CA TRP A 203 -9.19 15.51 -15.94
C TRP A 203 -8.55 16.81 -15.49
N LYS A 204 -9.29 17.88 -15.56
CA LYS A 204 -8.87 19.20 -15.10
C LYS A 204 -9.64 19.64 -13.86
N ALA A 205 -8.93 20.19 -12.89
CA ALA A 205 -9.51 20.89 -11.75
C ALA A 205 -8.87 22.27 -11.65
N SER A 206 -9.70 23.32 -11.58
CA SER A 206 -9.25 24.72 -11.53
C SER A 206 -8.26 25.08 -12.63
N GLY A 207 -8.46 24.52 -13.84
CA GLY A 207 -7.63 24.77 -15.03
C GLY A 207 -6.28 24.03 -15.07
N ARG A 208 -6.05 23.09 -14.16
CA ARG A 208 -4.83 22.25 -14.10
C ARG A 208 -5.16 20.79 -14.31
N ASP A 209 -4.24 20.07 -14.95
CA ASP A 209 -4.36 18.64 -15.15
C ASP A 209 -4.21 17.91 -13.82
N VAL A 210 -5.20 17.09 -13.47
CA VAL A 210 -5.25 16.28 -12.24
C VAL A 210 -4.77 14.85 -12.51
N MET A 211 -4.99 14.38 -13.75
CA MET A 211 -4.65 13.02 -14.17
C MET A 211 -4.14 13.04 -15.61
N ALA A 212 -3.00 12.39 -15.85
CA ALA A 212 -2.41 12.28 -17.18
C ALA A 212 -2.94 11.09 -17.96
N SER A 213 -3.21 9.98 -17.25
CA SER A 213 -3.77 8.75 -17.80
C SER A 213 -4.82 8.21 -16.85
N GLY A 214 -5.99 7.90 -17.37
CA GLY A 214 -7.15 7.48 -16.60
C GLY A 214 -7.02 6.08 -16.00
N PRO A 215 -7.92 5.69 -15.10
CA PRO A 215 -7.87 4.37 -14.48
C PRO A 215 -7.89 3.24 -15.52
N GLN A 216 -6.94 2.33 -15.41
CA GLN A 216 -6.82 1.13 -16.23
C GLN A 216 -6.78 -0.10 -15.33
N VAL A 217 -7.58 -1.11 -15.66
CA VAL A 217 -7.56 -2.39 -14.96
C VAL A 217 -6.40 -3.23 -15.49
N GLY A 218 -5.56 -3.72 -14.59
CA GLY A 218 -4.40 -4.54 -14.90
C GLY A 218 -4.36 -5.81 -14.05
N PHE A 219 -3.66 -6.82 -14.58
CA PHE A 219 -3.53 -8.14 -13.95
C PHE A 219 -2.07 -8.56 -13.73
N TRP A 220 -1.16 -7.62 -13.88
CA TRP A 220 0.27 -7.85 -13.80
C TRP A 220 0.96 -7.00 -12.73
N HIS A 221 2.01 -7.51 -12.15
CA HIS A 221 2.98 -6.76 -11.33
C HIS A 221 4.40 -7.28 -11.59
N PRO A 222 5.45 -6.51 -11.29
CA PRO A 222 6.82 -7.01 -11.31
C PRO A 222 6.95 -8.25 -10.43
N LEU A 223 7.74 -9.21 -10.87
CA LEU A 223 7.89 -10.49 -10.18
C LEU A 223 8.81 -10.37 -8.95
N VAL A 224 8.55 -11.20 -7.97
CA VAL A 224 9.49 -11.54 -6.90
C VAL A 224 10.04 -12.94 -7.15
N ASP A 225 11.15 -13.29 -6.53
CA ASP A 225 11.84 -14.60 -6.77
C ASP A 225 10.93 -15.81 -6.58
N ASN A 226 10.03 -15.76 -5.61
CA ASN A 226 9.09 -16.85 -5.35
C ASN A 226 8.13 -17.12 -6.53
N HIS A 227 7.98 -16.18 -7.45
CA HIS A 227 7.10 -16.29 -8.62
C HIS A 227 7.81 -16.83 -9.88
N ALA A 228 9.09 -17.19 -9.80
CA ALA A 228 9.85 -17.59 -10.98
C ALA A 228 9.25 -18.81 -11.69
N GLN A 229 8.77 -19.81 -10.92
CA GLN A 229 8.14 -21.00 -11.50
C GLN A 229 6.77 -20.70 -12.08
N GLU A 230 5.95 -19.95 -11.37
CA GLU A 230 4.63 -19.52 -11.82
C GLU A 230 4.73 -18.63 -13.05
N TYR A 231 5.74 -17.75 -13.12
CA TYR A 231 5.96 -16.90 -14.28
C TYR A 231 6.19 -17.72 -15.54
N ASP A 232 7.15 -18.63 -15.50
CA ASP A 232 7.53 -19.39 -16.70
C ASP A 232 6.44 -20.37 -17.16
N SER A 233 5.74 -21.01 -16.22
CA SER A 233 4.79 -22.08 -16.53
C SER A 233 3.33 -21.64 -16.63
N LEU A 234 2.89 -20.66 -15.84
CA LEU A 234 1.49 -20.25 -15.78
C LEU A 234 1.24 -18.91 -16.47
N TRP A 235 2.12 -17.94 -16.27
CA TRP A 235 1.85 -16.57 -16.69
C TRP A 235 2.44 -16.21 -18.04
N LYS A 236 3.73 -16.44 -18.26
CA LYS A 236 4.43 -16.15 -19.52
C LYS A 236 3.89 -16.99 -20.69
N ASP A 237 3.75 -18.30 -20.49
CA ASP A 237 3.22 -19.20 -21.52
C ASP A 237 1.75 -18.87 -21.88
N ASN A 238 1.01 -18.24 -20.93
CA ASN A 238 -0.35 -17.79 -21.15
C ASN A 238 -0.46 -16.29 -21.50
N PHE A 239 0.67 -15.56 -21.62
CA PHE A 239 0.73 -14.15 -22.00
C PHE A 239 -0.02 -13.23 -21.02
N ILE A 240 -0.02 -13.56 -19.71
CA ILE A 240 -0.69 -12.75 -18.68
C ILE A 240 0.00 -11.39 -18.51
N ASP A 241 1.32 -11.34 -18.66
CA ASP A 241 2.15 -10.14 -18.59
C ASP A 241 1.88 -9.12 -19.71
N VAL A 242 1.26 -9.56 -20.82
CA VAL A 242 0.96 -8.73 -21.99
C VAL A 242 -0.52 -8.72 -22.36
N MET A 243 -1.40 -8.86 -21.37
CA MET A 243 -2.85 -8.74 -21.59
C MET A 243 -3.21 -7.40 -22.22
N GLN A 244 -4.15 -7.42 -23.15
CA GLN A 244 -4.58 -6.27 -23.93
C GLN A 244 -6.02 -5.89 -23.62
N THR A 245 -6.26 -4.59 -23.43
CA THR A 245 -7.59 -4.03 -23.22
C THR A 245 -8.25 -3.67 -24.56
N SER A 246 -9.48 -4.09 -24.73
CA SER A 246 -10.32 -3.77 -25.88
C SER A 246 -11.65 -3.18 -25.40
N THR A 247 -11.85 -1.90 -25.66
CA THR A 247 -13.10 -1.21 -25.31
C THR A 247 -14.24 -1.70 -26.20
N ARG A 248 -15.35 -2.08 -25.61
CA ARG A 248 -16.54 -2.60 -26.29
C ARG A 248 -17.64 -1.56 -26.38
N LYS A 249 -17.83 -0.79 -25.31
CA LYS A 249 -18.85 0.23 -25.24
C LYS A 249 -18.50 1.28 -24.20
N VAL A 250 -18.76 2.54 -24.54
CA VAL A 250 -18.79 3.65 -23.60
C VAL A 250 -20.13 4.33 -23.73
N SER A 251 -20.81 4.56 -22.62
CA SER A 251 -22.12 5.22 -22.59
C SER A 251 -22.28 6.00 -21.30
N TRP A 252 -23.17 6.96 -21.31
CA TRP A 252 -23.46 7.74 -20.10
C TRP A 252 -24.97 7.92 -19.89
N LYS A 253 -25.34 8.26 -18.67
CA LYS A 253 -26.70 8.64 -18.29
C LYS A 253 -26.68 9.67 -17.17
N GLN A 254 -27.68 10.54 -17.14
CA GLN A 254 -27.95 11.36 -15.97
C GLN A 254 -28.48 10.50 -14.85
N ASP A 255 -27.98 10.67 -13.62
CA ASP A 255 -28.38 9.96 -12.43
C ASP A 255 -28.58 10.93 -11.27
N GLY A 256 -29.77 11.50 -11.19
CA GLY A 256 -30.05 12.63 -10.29
C GLY A 256 -29.19 13.82 -10.64
N ASN A 257 -28.40 14.29 -9.67
CA ASN A 257 -27.43 15.40 -9.87
C ASN A 257 -26.09 14.93 -10.39
N ALA A 258 -25.87 13.60 -10.48
CA ALA A 258 -24.63 13.01 -10.96
C ALA A 258 -24.73 12.58 -12.41
N VAL A 259 -23.59 12.35 -13.05
CA VAL A 259 -23.48 11.71 -14.36
C VAL A 259 -22.75 10.38 -14.19
N ALA A 260 -23.41 9.29 -14.61
CA ALA A 260 -22.80 7.97 -14.62
C ALA A 260 -22.28 7.63 -16.01
N VAL A 261 -20.97 7.40 -16.14
CA VAL A 261 -20.33 6.90 -17.36
C VAL A 261 -19.99 5.43 -17.16
N THR A 262 -20.50 4.58 -18.07
CA THR A 262 -20.24 3.14 -18.03
C THR A 262 -19.35 2.75 -19.20
N VAL A 263 -18.28 2.06 -18.88
CA VAL A 263 -17.28 1.53 -19.82
C VAL A 263 -17.27 0.02 -19.73
N SER A 264 -17.53 -0.68 -20.85
CA SER A 264 -17.41 -2.13 -20.94
C SER A 264 -16.16 -2.48 -21.75
N GLN A 265 -15.31 -3.33 -21.18
CA GLN A 265 -14.04 -3.75 -21.75
C GLN A 265 -13.90 -5.26 -21.77
N ARG A 266 -13.08 -5.73 -22.69
CA ARG A 266 -12.51 -7.08 -22.67
C ARG A 266 -11.01 -6.95 -22.48
N ILE A 267 -10.47 -7.60 -21.45
CA ILE A 267 -9.04 -7.67 -21.18
C ILE A 267 -8.61 -9.13 -21.35
N ALA A 268 -7.68 -9.38 -22.24
CA ALA A 268 -7.30 -10.76 -22.59
C ALA A 268 -5.87 -10.83 -23.10
N PRO A 269 -5.18 -11.95 -22.85
CA PRO A 269 -3.90 -12.23 -23.49
C PRO A 269 -4.05 -12.32 -25.02
N PRO A 270 -3.02 -11.98 -25.78
CA PRO A 270 -3.01 -12.24 -27.23
C PRO A 270 -3.11 -13.75 -27.51
N VAL A 271 -3.75 -14.11 -28.60
CA VAL A 271 -3.90 -15.49 -29.14
C VAL A 271 -4.49 -16.53 -28.17
N ARG A 272 -5.07 -16.11 -27.05
CA ARG A 272 -5.74 -17.01 -26.11
C ARG A 272 -7.25 -16.78 -26.11
N ALA A 273 -8.01 -17.82 -25.78
CA ALA A 273 -9.48 -17.80 -25.77
C ALA A 273 -10.09 -17.43 -24.41
N PHE A 274 -9.30 -17.08 -23.42
CA PHE A 274 -9.74 -16.65 -22.10
C PHE A 274 -9.45 -15.17 -21.83
N GLY A 275 -9.98 -14.64 -20.76
CA GLY A 275 -9.74 -13.29 -20.29
C GLY A 275 -10.80 -12.81 -19.29
N MET A 276 -10.91 -11.50 -19.15
CA MET A 276 -11.88 -10.85 -18.27
C MET A 276 -12.82 -9.95 -19.09
N ARG A 277 -14.12 -10.01 -18.78
CA ARG A 277 -15.07 -8.95 -19.14
C ARG A 277 -15.15 -8.01 -17.97
N VAL A 278 -14.83 -6.75 -18.20
CA VAL A 278 -14.72 -5.73 -17.15
C VAL A 278 -15.72 -4.62 -17.44
N GLU A 279 -16.42 -4.18 -16.40
CA GLU A 279 -17.25 -2.99 -16.42
C GLU A 279 -16.73 -1.99 -15.39
N LEU A 280 -16.49 -0.75 -15.85
CA LEU A 280 -16.15 0.39 -15.02
C LEU A 280 -17.33 1.36 -15.04
N VAL A 281 -17.82 1.73 -13.85
CA VAL A 281 -18.86 2.73 -13.70
C VAL A 281 -18.28 3.93 -12.93
N TYR A 282 -18.16 5.05 -13.62
CA TYR A 282 -17.72 6.32 -13.05
C TYR A 282 -18.95 7.15 -12.70
N THR A 283 -19.14 7.47 -11.44
CA THR A 283 -20.19 8.39 -11.00
C THR A 283 -19.55 9.74 -10.70
N VAL A 284 -19.74 10.68 -11.59
CA VAL A 284 -19.21 12.05 -11.47
C VAL A 284 -20.23 12.90 -10.72
N LEU A 285 -19.81 13.48 -9.60
CA LEU A 285 -20.63 14.32 -8.74
C LEU A 285 -20.41 15.81 -9.04
N PRO A 286 -21.39 16.69 -8.79
CA PRO A 286 -21.24 18.15 -8.97
C PRO A 286 -20.09 18.78 -8.17
N SER A 287 -19.60 18.09 -7.14
CA SER A 287 -18.41 18.51 -6.37
C SER A 287 -17.09 18.34 -7.12
N GLY A 288 -17.09 17.61 -8.24
CA GLY A 288 -15.87 17.15 -8.92
C GLY A 288 -15.33 15.82 -8.40
N ARG A 289 -15.93 15.24 -7.35
CA ARG A 289 -15.64 13.88 -6.90
C ARG A 289 -16.10 12.87 -7.96
N VAL A 290 -15.28 11.84 -8.16
CA VAL A 290 -15.60 10.70 -9.04
C VAL A 290 -15.55 9.44 -8.22
N ASP A 291 -16.66 8.71 -8.15
CA ASP A 291 -16.73 7.39 -7.57
C ASP A 291 -16.57 6.35 -8.68
N LEU A 292 -15.58 5.48 -8.55
CA LEU A 292 -15.30 4.42 -9.52
C LEU A 292 -15.67 3.06 -8.93
N LYS A 293 -16.59 2.37 -9.61
CA LYS A 293 -16.88 0.97 -9.35
C LYS A 293 -16.37 0.12 -10.49
N VAL A 294 -15.58 -0.91 -10.17
CA VAL A 294 -15.06 -1.89 -11.13
C VAL A 294 -15.64 -3.25 -10.80
N SER A 295 -16.16 -3.94 -11.80
CA SER A 295 -16.58 -5.32 -11.70
C SER A 295 -16.03 -6.11 -12.89
N GLY A 296 -15.74 -7.40 -12.67
CA GLY A 296 -15.17 -8.25 -13.71
C GLY A 296 -15.66 -9.69 -13.61
N GLU A 297 -15.82 -10.33 -14.77
CA GLU A 297 -16.16 -11.74 -14.89
C GLU A 297 -15.11 -12.43 -15.76
N PRO A 298 -14.46 -13.52 -15.28
CA PRO A 298 -13.61 -14.33 -16.12
C PRO A 298 -14.41 -15.07 -17.19
N TYR A 299 -13.80 -15.36 -18.31
CA TYR A 299 -14.37 -16.20 -19.35
C TYR A 299 -13.29 -17.06 -20.00
N GLY A 300 -13.70 -18.20 -20.58
CA GLY A 300 -12.81 -19.17 -21.20
C GLY A 300 -12.12 -20.08 -20.17
N ASP A 301 -11.25 -20.95 -20.69
CA ASP A 301 -10.61 -21.99 -19.88
C ASP A 301 -9.24 -21.52 -19.37
N TYR A 302 -9.25 -20.81 -18.25
CA TYR A 302 -8.07 -20.52 -17.46
C TYR A 302 -8.45 -20.68 -15.99
N SER A 303 -7.88 -21.67 -15.34
CA SER A 303 -8.21 -22.09 -13.97
C SER A 303 -7.10 -21.79 -12.96
N ASP A 304 -5.99 -21.19 -13.41
CA ASP A 304 -4.84 -20.90 -12.58
C ASP A 304 -4.95 -19.52 -11.95
N ILE A 305 -3.98 -19.21 -11.08
CA ILE A 305 -3.89 -17.94 -10.38
C ILE A 305 -3.54 -16.79 -11.33
N ILE A 306 -4.05 -15.61 -10.99
CA ILE A 306 -3.69 -14.35 -11.62
C ILE A 306 -2.75 -13.59 -10.66
N PRO A 307 -1.62 -13.02 -11.16
CA PRO A 307 -0.62 -12.39 -10.30
C PRO A 307 -1.20 -11.25 -9.46
N ARG A 308 -2.08 -10.45 -10.06
CA ARG A 308 -2.66 -9.26 -9.43
C ARG A 308 -3.98 -8.88 -10.11
N ILE A 309 -4.86 -8.26 -9.35
CA ILE A 309 -6.00 -7.49 -9.87
C ILE A 309 -5.87 -6.09 -9.31
N GLY A 310 -5.69 -5.10 -10.19
CA GLY A 310 -5.43 -3.74 -9.77
C GLY A 310 -5.93 -2.68 -10.74
N ILE A 311 -5.90 -1.43 -10.29
CA ILE A 311 -6.20 -0.24 -11.07
C ILE A 311 -4.96 0.64 -11.03
N SER A 312 -4.48 1.05 -12.20
CA SER A 312 -3.38 2.00 -12.35
C SER A 312 -3.86 3.31 -12.98
N PHE A 313 -3.25 4.41 -12.58
CA PHE A 313 -3.45 5.73 -13.19
C PHE A 313 -2.20 6.59 -13.00
N GLU A 314 -2.04 7.61 -13.82
CA GLU A 314 -0.89 8.51 -13.80
C GLU A 314 -1.32 9.92 -13.38
N VAL A 315 -0.59 10.50 -12.43
CA VAL A 315 -0.79 11.86 -11.94
C VAL A 315 0.34 12.74 -12.45
N PRO A 316 0.06 13.78 -13.25
CA PRO A 316 1.09 14.65 -13.80
C PRO A 316 1.61 15.62 -12.75
N GLY A 317 2.90 15.98 -12.86
CA GLY A 317 3.48 17.18 -12.24
C GLY A 317 3.30 17.33 -10.73
N CYS A 318 3.07 16.25 -10.01
CA CYS A 318 3.16 16.31 -8.55
C CYS A 318 4.63 16.51 -8.15
N ASP A 319 4.87 17.25 -7.06
CA ASP A 319 6.23 17.41 -6.49
C ASP A 319 6.71 16.14 -5.78
N ARG A 320 6.22 15.00 -6.25
CA ARG A 320 6.57 13.67 -5.74
C ARG A 320 6.25 13.45 -4.26
N ALA A 321 5.49 14.36 -3.61
CA ALA A 321 5.04 14.19 -2.24
C ALA A 321 3.85 13.24 -2.17
N VAL A 322 3.96 12.21 -1.35
CA VAL A 322 2.94 11.21 -1.10
C VAL A 322 2.56 11.26 0.38
N GLU A 323 1.27 11.29 0.65
CA GLU A 323 0.70 11.23 1.99
C GLU A 323 -0.37 10.14 2.02
N TRP A 324 -0.38 9.27 3.03
CA TRP A 324 -1.37 8.20 3.09
C TRP A 324 -1.75 7.85 4.53
N TYR A 325 -2.94 7.29 4.67
CA TYR A 325 -3.41 6.62 5.88
C TYR A 325 -3.52 5.12 5.57
N GLY A 326 -2.66 4.34 6.19
CA GLY A 326 -2.50 2.90 5.96
C GLY A 326 -1.27 2.36 6.70
N HIS A 327 -0.84 1.15 6.36
CA HIS A 327 0.41 0.60 6.88
C HIS A 327 1.63 1.39 6.41
N GLY A 328 2.62 1.58 7.32
CA GLY A 328 3.84 2.32 7.03
C GLY A 328 4.76 2.49 8.25
N PRO A 329 5.83 3.30 8.11
CA PRO A 329 6.21 4.08 6.94
C PRO A 329 6.87 3.27 5.82
N GLY A 330 7.45 2.11 6.15
CA GLY A 330 8.20 1.27 5.24
C GLY A 330 7.31 0.46 4.28
N GLU A 331 7.97 -0.17 3.30
CA GLU A 331 7.37 -1.15 2.42
C GLU A 331 6.77 -2.32 3.22
N ASN A 332 5.61 -2.79 2.80
CA ASN A 332 4.93 -3.89 3.47
C ASN A 332 4.00 -4.64 2.49
N TYR A 333 3.83 -5.94 2.75
CA TYR A 333 3.01 -6.87 1.99
C TYR A 333 2.21 -7.73 2.98
N PRO A 334 1.23 -8.56 2.55
CA PRO A 334 0.40 -9.36 3.46
C PRO A 334 1.18 -10.23 4.46
N ASP A 335 2.40 -10.62 4.12
CA ASP A 335 3.31 -11.43 4.96
C ASP A 335 4.30 -10.60 5.80
N SER A 336 4.32 -9.27 5.70
CA SER A 336 5.30 -8.37 6.34
C SER A 336 4.67 -7.07 6.88
N LEU A 337 3.64 -7.22 7.73
CA LEU A 337 2.85 -6.08 8.26
C LEU A 337 3.30 -5.58 9.63
N ARG A 338 4.00 -6.41 10.43
CA ARG A 338 4.22 -6.13 11.85
C ARG A 338 5.15 -4.95 12.12
N ALA A 339 6.10 -4.72 11.23
CA ALA A 339 7.02 -3.59 11.32
C ALA A 339 6.36 -2.25 10.97
N ASN A 340 5.23 -2.31 10.28
CA ASN A 340 4.58 -1.16 9.67
C ASN A 340 3.16 -0.97 10.22
N PRO A 341 2.99 -0.38 11.43
CA PRO A 341 1.67 -0.12 11.98
C PRO A 341 0.87 0.84 11.10
N VAL A 342 -0.44 0.74 11.15
CA VAL A 342 -1.33 1.71 10.50
C VAL A 342 -1.19 3.08 11.14
N GLY A 343 -1.06 4.10 10.31
CA GLY A 343 -0.90 5.48 10.73
C GLY A 343 -1.02 6.45 9.57
N HIS A 344 -0.88 7.72 9.87
CA HIS A 344 -0.80 8.78 8.88
C HIS A 344 0.67 9.07 8.57
N TYR A 345 1.06 8.87 7.31
CA TYR A 345 2.44 8.96 6.86
C TYR A 345 2.60 9.91 5.68
N ARG A 346 3.82 10.43 5.55
CA ARG A 346 4.21 11.29 4.43
C ARG A 346 5.64 10.98 4.02
N THR A 347 5.87 10.91 2.69
CA THR A 347 7.18 10.71 2.09
C THR A 347 7.22 11.28 0.67
N THR A 348 8.27 10.99 -0.07
CA THR A 348 8.35 11.25 -1.52
C THR A 348 8.23 9.95 -2.30
N VAL A 349 7.85 10.05 -3.58
CA VAL A 349 7.82 8.88 -4.48
C VAL A 349 9.18 8.20 -4.55
N ASP A 350 10.27 8.99 -4.56
CA ASP A 350 11.63 8.46 -4.62
C ASP A 350 12.00 7.67 -3.36
N ASP A 351 11.60 8.14 -2.18
CA ASP A 351 11.87 7.47 -0.91
C ASP A 351 11.01 6.21 -0.70
N MET A 352 9.99 5.98 -1.53
CA MET A 352 9.22 4.73 -1.50
C MET A 352 9.94 3.59 -2.21
N PHE A 353 10.89 3.89 -3.07
CA PHE A 353 11.63 2.88 -3.83
C PHE A 353 12.58 2.09 -2.94
N THR A 354 12.53 0.77 -3.02
CA THR A 354 13.49 -0.13 -2.38
C THR A 354 14.47 -0.65 -3.44
N PRO A 355 15.77 -0.33 -3.32
CA PRO A 355 16.77 -0.68 -4.33
C PRO A 355 17.22 -2.15 -4.16
N TYR A 356 16.32 -3.10 -4.38
CA TYR A 356 16.68 -4.51 -4.39
C TYR A 356 17.75 -4.80 -5.43
N VAL A 357 18.74 -5.63 -5.09
CA VAL A 357 19.83 -6.02 -6.01
C VAL A 357 19.26 -6.72 -7.23
N MET A 358 18.40 -7.73 -7.03
CA MET A 358 17.56 -8.28 -8.09
C MET A 358 16.28 -7.45 -8.18
N PRO A 359 16.05 -6.72 -9.28
CA PRO A 359 14.86 -5.88 -9.43
C PRO A 359 13.57 -6.69 -9.28
N GLN A 360 12.69 -6.22 -8.41
CA GLN A 360 11.41 -6.88 -8.11
C GLN A 360 10.32 -5.88 -7.74
N ASP A 361 9.10 -6.36 -7.48
CA ASP A 361 8.02 -5.52 -6.94
C ASP A 361 8.44 -4.90 -5.61
N CYS A 362 8.15 -3.62 -5.43
CA CYS A 362 8.53 -2.85 -4.25
C CYS A 362 7.54 -1.71 -4.00
N ALA A 363 7.74 -0.99 -2.89
CA ALA A 363 6.98 0.20 -2.52
C ALA A 363 5.51 -0.05 -2.13
N ASN A 364 5.05 -1.28 -1.97
CA ASN A 364 3.68 -1.57 -1.56
C ASN A 364 3.35 -1.02 -0.16
N ARG A 365 2.11 -0.58 0.03
CA ARG A 365 1.52 -0.11 1.31
C ARG A 365 0.15 -0.74 1.48
N GLU A 366 0.12 -1.78 2.31
CA GLU A 366 -1.10 -2.51 2.64
C GLU A 366 -2.10 -1.66 3.44
N GLY A 367 -3.35 -2.07 3.39
CA GLY A 367 -4.39 -1.47 4.22
C GLY A 367 -4.55 0.04 4.05
N THR A 368 -4.23 0.59 2.89
CA THR A 368 -4.35 2.02 2.62
C THR A 368 -5.81 2.44 2.53
N ARG A 369 -6.26 3.30 3.46
CA ARG A 369 -7.61 3.87 3.47
C ARG A 369 -7.73 5.01 2.47
N TRP A 370 -6.69 5.84 2.41
CA TRP A 370 -6.57 6.88 1.40
C TRP A 370 -5.10 7.21 1.11
N VAL A 371 -4.86 7.72 -0.10
CA VAL A 371 -3.58 8.28 -0.52
C VAL A 371 -3.80 9.61 -1.20
N ALA A 372 -2.98 10.60 -0.89
CA ALA A 372 -2.94 11.91 -1.53
C ALA A 372 -1.59 12.13 -2.21
N LEU A 373 -1.66 12.51 -3.49
CA LEU A 373 -0.53 12.97 -4.27
C LEU A 373 -0.71 14.47 -4.48
N ARG A 374 0.22 15.28 -3.96
CA ARG A 374 0.08 16.75 -3.97
C ARG A 374 1.23 17.42 -4.70
N SER A 375 0.90 18.51 -5.39
CA SER A 375 1.89 19.46 -5.89
C SER A 375 2.31 20.44 -4.78
N SER A 376 3.43 21.16 -4.99
CA SER A 376 3.88 22.28 -4.14
C SER A 376 2.85 23.39 -3.98
N HIS A 377 1.88 23.47 -4.90
CA HIS A 377 0.83 24.46 -4.88
C HIS A 377 -0.42 24.00 -4.09
N GLY A 378 -0.40 22.79 -3.54
CA GLY A 378 -1.50 22.22 -2.76
C GLY A 378 -2.59 21.54 -3.58
N ASP A 379 -2.48 21.55 -4.92
CA ASP A 379 -3.37 20.80 -5.80
C ASP A 379 -2.94 19.32 -5.81
N GLY A 380 -3.85 18.42 -6.16
CA GLY A 380 -3.49 17.02 -6.25
C GLY A 380 -4.70 16.10 -6.35
N VAL A 381 -4.42 14.81 -6.28
CA VAL A 381 -5.42 13.74 -6.27
C VAL A 381 -5.47 13.13 -4.88
N LEU A 382 -6.67 13.03 -4.33
CA LEU A 382 -6.97 12.22 -3.17
C LEU A 382 -7.75 10.99 -3.63
N VAL A 383 -7.20 9.82 -3.40
CA VAL A 383 -7.84 8.53 -3.68
C VAL A 383 -8.26 7.89 -2.36
N LEU A 384 -9.54 7.55 -2.26
CA LEU A 384 -10.11 6.86 -1.11
C LEU A 384 -10.39 5.41 -1.51
N SER A 385 -9.93 4.48 -0.70
CA SER A 385 -10.29 3.06 -0.84
C SER A 385 -11.55 2.78 -0.03
N LEU A 386 -12.56 2.21 -0.68
CA LEU A 386 -13.79 1.76 -0.02
C LEU A 386 -13.78 0.24 0.26
N ILE A 387 -12.72 -0.46 -0.17
CA ILE A 387 -12.60 -1.93 0.00
C ILE A 387 -12.51 -2.31 1.49
N HIS A 388 -11.96 -1.45 2.34
CA HIS A 388 -11.80 -1.69 3.77
C HIS A 388 -13.01 -1.32 4.62
N ILE A 389 -14.09 -0.81 4.01
CA ILE A 389 -15.32 -0.39 4.70
C ILE A 389 -16.43 -1.45 4.59
N SER A 390 -16.23 -2.49 3.80
CA SER A 390 -17.28 -3.45 3.41
C SER A 390 -17.08 -4.88 3.94
N GLU A 391 -16.29 -5.08 5.02
CA GLU A 391 -16.30 -6.33 5.79
C GLU A 391 -16.80 -6.15 7.21
#